data_68ea81bc3bab16e9fbeb0f347f13e3c8
#
_entry.id   68ea81bc3bab16e9fbeb0f347f13e3c8
#
_cell.length_a   1.000
_cell.length_b   1.000
_cell.length_c   1.000
_cell.angle_alpha   90.00
_cell.angle_beta   90.00
_cell.angle_gamma   90.00
#
_symmetry.space_group_name_H-M   'P 1'
#
loop_
_entity.id
_entity.type
_entity.pdbx_description
1 polymer ?
#
loop_
_entity_poly.entity_id
_entity_poly.type
_entity_poly.pdbx_seq_one_letter_code
_entity_poly.pdbx_strand_id
1 'polypeptide(L)'
;MTNTNLIKRTVETIRRFKDETQGNIAIIFALMTIPLFLLMGFAIDLQQVNTAKNRVQFILDSAVIAGAREMQEGKNDTEIKTYIENYFKSAMKAQGKGTDCAEPVASIAAESQDLSVKVRCAQPTSIMQMTGTKELNFSVTSASTYGIGKVDIAFVFDISGSMGGTKMSALKSAADTAINVLVPADDGGRRRGLFLQGNRTIANSHIHLLVR
;
A
#
# COMPACT_ATOMS: atom_id res chain seq x y z
N MET A 1 11.91 -67.32 -40.23
CA MET A 1 12.66 -66.42 -41.15
C MET A 1 12.39 -64.92 -40.89
N THR A 2 11.87 -64.47 -39.73
CA THR A 2 11.42 -63.10 -39.49
C THR A 2 12.37 -62.25 -38.61
N ASN A 3 13.27 -62.88 -37.81
CA ASN A 3 14.11 -62.14 -36.88
C ASN A 3 15.34 -61.44 -37.51
N THR A 4 15.88 -62.00 -38.60
CA THR A 4 17.09 -61.49 -39.28
C THR A 4 16.79 -60.15 -40.01
N ASN A 5 15.57 -59.92 -40.49
CA ASN A 5 15.15 -58.70 -41.17
C ASN A 5 14.91 -57.52 -40.20
N LEU A 6 14.47 -57.82 -38.98
CA LEU A 6 14.31 -56.82 -37.93
C LEU A 6 15.67 -56.30 -37.46
N ILE A 7 16.61 -57.21 -37.21
CA ILE A 7 17.96 -56.82 -36.77
C ILE A 7 18.69 -56.02 -37.85
N LYS A 8 18.58 -56.39 -39.14
CA LYS A 8 19.15 -55.60 -40.24
C LYS A 8 18.56 -54.21 -40.35
N ARG A 9 17.25 -54.07 -40.23
CA ARG A 9 16.60 -52.77 -40.25
C ARG A 9 17.04 -51.87 -39.08
N THR A 10 17.14 -52.41 -37.89
CA THR A 10 17.60 -51.66 -36.71
C THR A 10 19.07 -51.23 -36.86
N VAL A 11 19.94 -52.09 -37.39
CA VAL A 11 21.34 -51.74 -37.63
C VAL A 11 21.50 -50.70 -38.73
N GLU A 12 20.71 -50.78 -39.82
CA GLU A 12 20.70 -49.76 -40.87
C GLU A 12 20.18 -48.42 -40.38
N THR A 13 19.16 -48.37 -39.52
CA THR A 13 18.65 -47.15 -38.93
C THR A 13 19.70 -46.52 -38.01
N ILE A 14 20.41 -47.28 -37.20
CA ILE A 14 21.50 -46.80 -36.35
C ILE A 14 22.68 -46.28 -37.17
N ARG A 15 23.00 -46.97 -38.30
CA ARG A 15 24.07 -46.54 -39.18
C ARG A 15 23.76 -45.25 -39.92
N ARG A 16 22.53 -45.07 -40.41
CA ARG A 16 22.05 -43.79 -40.96
C ARG A 16 22.11 -42.66 -39.97
N PHE A 17 21.79 -42.91 -38.70
CA PHE A 17 21.86 -41.90 -37.61
C PHE A 17 23.31 -41.44 -37.34
N LYS A 18 24.31 -42.30 -37.61
CA LYS A 18 25.73 -41.98 -37.41
C LYS A 18 26.33 -41.14 -38.53
N ASP A 19 25.80 -41.26 -39.75
CA ASP A 19 26.30 -40.55 -40.94
C ASP A 19 25.54 -39.26 -41.24
N GLU A 20 24.43 -38.98 -40.50
CA GLU A 20 23.68 -37.72 -40.65
C GLU A 20 24.31 -36.63 -39.79
N THR A 21 24.99 -35.70 -40.42
CA THR A 21 25.51 -34.46 -39.80
C THR A 21 24.39 -33.53 -39.23
N GLN A 22 23.13 -33.85 -39.49
CA GLN A 22 21.94 -33.10 -38.96
C GLN A 22 21.74 -33.37 -37.43
N GLY A 23 22.31 -34.45 -36.85
CA GLY A 23 22.28 -34.71 -35.41
C GLY A 23 22.97 -33.64 -34.56
N ASN A 24 23.89 -32.87 -35.13
CA ASN A 24 24.61 -31.81 -34.44
C ASN A 24 23.67 -30.64 -34.05
N ILE A 25 22.69 -30.28 -34.90
CA ILE A 25 21.69 -29.24 -34.62
C ILE A 25 20.77 -29.65 -33.46
N ALA A 26 20.37 -30.94 -33.41
CA ALA A 26 19.52 -31.45 -32.33
C ALA A 26 20.23 -31.43 -30.97
N ILE A 27 21.54 -31.75 -30.93
CA ILE A 27 22.34 -31.68 -29.70
C ILE A 27 22.49 -30.22 -29.23
N ILE A 28 22.81 -29.29 -30.14
CA ILE A 28 22.94 -27.87 -29.83
C ILE A 28 21.60 -27.32 -29.33
N PHE A 29 20.50 -27.65 -30.00
CA PHE A 29 19.16 -27.25 -29.59
C PHE A 29 18.82 -27.79 -28.20
N ALA A 30 19.05 -29.07 -27.93
CA ALA A 30 18.80 -29.65 -26.60
C ALA A 30 19.62 -28.96 -25.51
N LEU A 31 20.90 -28.66 -25.78
CA LEU A 31 21.78 -27.98 -24.83
C LEU A 31 21.32 -26.54 -24.55
N MET A 32 20.84 -25.81 -25.57
CA MET A 32 20.34 -24.44 -25.44
C MET A 32 18.95 -24.36 -24.80
N THR A 33 18.17 -25.42 -24.90
CA THR A 33 16.81 -25.48 -24.33
C THR A 33 16.83 -25.42 -22.80
N ILE A 34 17.79 -26.06 -22.14
CA ILE A 34 17.91 -26.07 -20.69
C ILE A 34 18.08 -24.65 -20.12
N PRO A 35 19.07 -23.85 -20.53
CA PRO A 35 19.22 -22.50 -20.01
C PRO A 35 18.04 -21.60 -20.36
N LEU A 36 17.40 -21.81 -21.51
CA LEU A 36 16.20 -21.04 -21.89
C LEU A 36 15.04 -21.29 -20.92
N PHE A 37 14.77 -22.55 -20.54
CA PHE A 37 13.76 -22.89 -19.54
C PHE A 37 14.10 -22.34 -18.15
N LEU A 38 15.37 -22.35 -17.75
CA LEU A 38 15.81 -21.77 -16.48
C LEU A 38 15.58 -20.26 -16.45
N LEU A 39 15.89 -19.54 -17.55
CA LEU A 39 15.62 -18.10 -17.64
C LEU A 39 14.13 -17.77 -17.59
N MET A 40 13.29 -18.56 -18.29
CA MET A 40 11.84 -18.41 -18.23
C MET A 40 11.32 -18.66 -16.82
N GLY A 41 11.80 -19.69 -16.15
CA GLY A 41 11.46 -19.99 -14.76
C GLY A 41 11.85 -18.90 -13.77
N PHE A 42 13.04 -18.34 -13.94
CA PHE A 42 13.49 -17.19 -13.16
C PHE A 42 12.54 -15.96 -13.33
N ALA A 43 12.13 -15.68 -14.57
CA ALA A 43 11.19 -14.59 -14.84
C ALA A 43 9.84 -14.78 -14.15
N ILE A 44 9.34 -16.04 -14.11
CA ILE A 44 8.08 -16.38 -13.43
C ILE A 44 8.23 -16.18 -11.92
N ASP A 45 9.30 -16.66 -11.31
CA ASP A 45 9.54 -16.52 -9.88
C ASP A 45 9.70 -15.04 -9.49
N LEU A 46 10.40 -14.22 -10.27
CA LEU A 46 10.51 -12.78 -10.05
C LEU A 46 9.15 -12.09 -10.14
N GLN A 47 8.30 -12.48 -11.08
CA GLN A 47 6.95 -11.93 -11.19
C GLN A 47 6.11 -12.25 -9.97
N GLN A 48 6.23 -13.46 -9.42
CA GLN A 48 5.54 -13.86 -8.18
C GLN A 48 6.01 -13.00 -7.00
N VAL A 49 7.32 -12.77 -6.87
CA VAL A 49 7.89 -11.90 -5.82
C VAL A 49 7.37 -10.47 -5.94
N ASN A 50 7.35 -9.90 -7.16
CA ASN A 50 6.83 -8.55 -7.38
C ASN A 50 5.35 -8.45 -7.03
N THR A 51 4.55 -9.44 -7.37
CA THR A 51 3.13 -9.51 -7.02
C THR A 51 2.95 -9.60 -5.51
N ALA A 52 3.72 -10.44 -4.82
CA ALA A 52 3.72 -10.58 -3.37
C ALA A 52 4.11 -9.26 -2.69
N LYS A 53 5.19 -8.62 -3.17
CA LYS A 53 5.66 -7.33 -2.67
C LYS A 53 4.58 -6.24 -2.77
N ASN A 54 3.93 -6.10 -3.91
CA ASN A 54 2.87 -5.11 -4.11
C ASN A 54 1.66 -5.37 -3.19
N ARG A 55 1.32 -6.64 -2.98
CA ARG A 55 0.24 -7.04 -2.08
C ARG A 55 0.57 -6.72 -0.63
N VAL A 56 1.77 -7.06 -0.17
CA VAL A 56 2.24 -6.76 1.18
C VAL A 56 2.33 -5.25 1.40
N GLN A 57 2.79 -4.49 0.39
CA GLN A 57 2.82 -3.03 0.43
C GLN A 57 1.43 -2.46 0.65
N PHE A 58 0.43 -2.90 -0.13
CA PHE A 58 -0.95 -2.44 0.02
C PHE A 58 -1.53 -2.72 1.43
N ILE A 59 -1.27 -3.91 1.98
CA ILE A 59 -1.70 -4.26 3.34
C ILE A 59 -1.01 -3.36 4.37
N LEU A 60 0.30 -3.16 4.22
CA LEU A 60 1.08 -2.34 5.13
C LEU A 60 0.65 -0.87 5.10
N ASP A 61 0.40 -0.32 3.91
CA ASP A 61 -0.11 1.03 3.73
C ASP A 61 -1.46 1.22 4.43
N SER A 62 -2.35 0.23 4.28
CA SER A 62 -3.65 0.25 4.97
C SER A 62 -3.50 0.18 6.49
N ALA A 63 -2.58 -0.65 6.99
CA ALA A 63 -2.31 -0.77 8.43
C ALA A 63 -1.72 0.53 9.00
N VAL A 64 -0.82 1.18 8.27
CA VAL A 64 -0.18 2.44 8.68
C VAL A 64 -1.19 3.58 8.71
N ILE A 65 -2.06 3.69 7.70
CA ILE A 65 -3.13 4.70 7.68
C ILE A 65 -4.10 4.48 8.84
N ALA A 66 -4.47 3.23 9.11
CA ALA A 66 -5.34 2.90 10.24
C ALA A 66 -4.66 3.22 11.59
N GLY A 67 -3.38 2.87 11.75
CA GLY A 67 -2.57 3.21 12.92
C GLY A 67 -2.43 4.72 13.14
N ALA A 68 -2.25 5.49 12.07
CA ALA A 68 -2.18 6.95 12.14
C ALA A 68 -3.49 7.60 12.64
N ARG A 69 -4.64 7.00 12.35
CA ARG A 69 -5.94 7.43 12.92
C ARG A 69 -6.02 7.16 14.42
N GLU A 70 -5.59 5.99 14.86
CA GLU A 70 -5.55 5.64 16.28
C GLU A 70 -4.64 6.61 17.07
N MET A 71 -3.57 7.10 16.44
CA MET A 71 -2.71 8.14 17.03
C MET A 71 -3.44 9.48 17.19
N GLN A 72 -4.26 9.87 16.21
CA GLN A 72 -5.08 11.09 16.30
C GLN A 72 -6.12 11.01 17.42
N GLU A 73 -6.57 9.80 17.76
CA GLU A 73 -7.49 9.54 18.88
C GLU A 73 -6.79 9.53 20.25
N GLY A 74 -5.45 9.71 20.28
CA GLY A 74 -4.67 9.85 21.50
C GLY A 74 -4.26 8.53 22.15
N LYS A 75 -4.26 7.41 21.43
CA LYS A 75 -3.76 6.14 21.92
C LYS A 75 -2.25 6.17 22.11
N ASN A 76 -1.76 5.37 23.05
CA ASN A 76 -0.33 5.29 23.33
C ASN A 76 0.42 4.45 22.29
N ASP A 77 1.75 4.63 22.21
CA ASP A 77 2.62 3.97 21.24
C ASP A 77 2.51 2.44 21.26
N THR A 78 2.31 1.84 22.42
CA THR A 78 2.22 0.38 22.58
C THR A 78 0.92 -0.15 22.00
N GLU A 79 -0.19 0.54 22.25
CA GLU A 79 -1.50 0.20 21.67
C GLU A 79 -1.48 0.31 20.15
N ILE A 80 -0.85 1.34 19.62
CA ILE A 80 -0.73 1.57 18.17
C ILE A 80 0.09 0.47 17.51
N LYS A 81 1.25 0.11 18.08
CA LYS A 81 2.08 -0.99 17.58
C LYS A 81 1.30 -2.30 17.56
N THR A 82 0.63 -2.63 18.65
CA THR A 82 -0.20 -3.84 18.77
C THR A 82 -1.35 -3.82 17.75
N TYR A 83 -1.98 -2.67 17.54
CA TYR A 83 -3.04 -2.51 16.55
C TYR A 83 -2.53 -2.79 15.12
N ILE A 84 -1.40 -2.20 14.75
CA ILE A 84 -0.77 -2.39 13.44
C ILE A 84 -0.40 -3.86 13.20
N GLU A 85 0.21 -4.51 14.20
CA GLU A 85 0.55 -5.94 14.15
C GLU A 85 -0.67 -6.82 13.92
N ASN A 86 -1.72 -6.61 14.71
CA ASN A 86 -2.97 -7.37 14.60
C ASN A 86 -3.67 -7.14 13.25
N TYR A 87 -3.72 -5.88 12.78
CA TYR A 87 -4.28 -5.54 11.48
C TYR A 87 -3.52 -6.25 10.36
N PHE A 88 -2.20 -6.10 10.34
CA PHE A 88 -1.32 -6.70 9.33
C PHE A 88 -1.47 -8.23 9.33
N LYS A 89 -1.36 -8.87 10.48
CA LYS A 89 -1.48 -10.32 10.64
C LYS A 89 -2.85 -10.85 10.18
N SER A 90 -3.92 -10.15 10.51
CA SER A 90 -5.28 -10.51 10.08
C SER A 90 -5.46 -10.37 8.57
N ALA A 91 -4.97 -9.28 7.99
CA ALA A 91 -5.04 -9.02 6.55
C ALA A 91 -4.18 -10.01 5.75
N MET A 92 -2.97 -10.35 6.22
CA MET A 92 -2.12 -11.38 5.61
C MET A 92 -2.77 -12.76 5.68
N LYS A 93 -3.41 -13.12 6.79
CA LYS A 93 -4.14 -14.38 6.93
C LYS A 93 -5.31 -14.47 5.95
N ALA A 94 -6.03 -13.39 5.73
CA ALA A 94 -7.15 -13.32 4.77
C ALA A 94 -6.70 -13.52 3.31
N GLN A 95 -5.46 -13.19 2.98
CA GLN A 95 -4.89 -13.34 1.63
C GLN A 95 -4.46 -14.78 1.29
N GLY A 96 -4.43 -15.67 2.28
CA GLY A 96 -4.03 -17.06 2.09
C GLY A 96 -2.52 -17.32 2.22
N LYS A 97 -2.14 -18.60 2.09
CA LYS A 97 -0.74 -19.06 2.22
C LYS A 97 0.04 -18.73 0.94
N GLY A 98 1.26 -18.27 1.08
CA GLY A 98 2.16 -18.07 -0.07
C GLY A 98 3.35 -17.15 0.23
N THR A 99 3.16 -16.15 1.06
CA THR A 99 4.23 -15.24 1.47
C THR A 99 4.38 -15.33 2.99
N ASP A 100 5.58 -15.57 3.48
CA ASP A 100 5.90 -15.56 4.90
C ASP A 100 6.49 -14.21 5.29
N CYS A 101 5.92 -13.57 6.31
CA CYS A 101 6.34 -12.24 6.76
C CYS A 101 6.64 -12.26 8.25
N ALA A 102 7.73 -11.62 8.62
CA ALA A 102 8.04 -11.30 10.02
C ALA A 102 7.04 -10.28 10.59
N GLU A 103 7.06 -10.09 11.89
CA GLU A 103 6.25 -9.07 12.54
C GLU A 103 6.64 -7.67 12.06
N PRO A 104 5.65 -6.78 11.81
CA PRO A 104 5.91 -5.41 11.41
C PRO A 104 6.65 -4.64 12.53
N VAL A 105 7.66 -3.91 12.17
CA VAL A 105 8.40 -3.03 13.10
C VAL A 105 7.94 -1.60 12.89
N ALA A 106 7.17 -1.08 13.84
CA ALA A 106 6.68 0.29 13.82
C ALA A 106 7.63 1.23 14.59
N SER A 107 7.98 2.36 13.97
CA SER A 107 8.71 3.48 14.54
C SER A 107 7.84 4.72 14.53
N ILE A 108 7.69 5.34 15.70
CA ILE A 108 6.86 6.52 15.91
C ILE A 108 7.80 7.66 16.28
N ALA A 109 7.75 8.75 15.51
CA ALA A 109 8.49 9.97 15.79
C ALA A 109 7.49 11.05 16.22
N ALA A 110 7.35 11.24 17.54
CA ALA A 110 6.35 12.14 18.12
C ALA A 110 6.55 13.60 17.72
N GLU A 111 7.81 14.05 17.56
CA GLU A 111 8.13 15.44 17.18
C GLU A 111 7.72 15.78 15.75
N SER A 112 7.95 14.88 14.79
CA SER A 112 7.59 15.05 13.38
C SER A 112 6.20 14.54 13.06
N GLN A 113 5.51 13.93 14.02
CA GLN A 113 4.20 13.30 13.83
C GLN A 113 4.21 12.22 12.72
N ASP A 114 5.34 11.51 12.59
CA ASP A 114 5.51 10.48 11.59
C ASP A 114 5.40 9.08 12.19
N LEU A 115 4.65 8.23 11.51
CA LEU A 115 4.56 6.80 11.75
C LEU A 115 5.20 6.07 10.57
N SER A 116 6.25 5.31 10.81
CA SER A 116 6.90 4.47 9.80
C SER A 116 6.88 3.01 10.25
N VAL A 117 6.50 2.13 9.34
CA VAL A 117 6.42 0.68 9.60
C VAL A 117 7.17 -0.06 8.52
N LYS A 118 8.02 -1.00 8.94
CA LYS A 118 8.81 -1.85 8.06
C LYS A 118 8.50 -3.31 8.33
N VAL A 119 8.36 -4.11 7.27
CA VAL A 119 8.21 -5.57 7.36
C VAL A 119 9.18 -6.26 6.40
N ARG A 120 9.66 -7.43 6.80
CA ARG A 120 10.47 -8.31 5.97
C ARG A 120 9.66 -9.56 5.65
N CYS A 121 9.67 -9.96 4.39
CA CYS A 121 8.94 -11.12 3.92
C CYS A 121 9.81 -12.00 3.04
N ALA A 122 9.47 -13.28 2.99
CA ALA A 122 10.05 -14.29 2.13
C ALA A 122 8.96 -14.86 1.21
N GLN A 123 9.23 -14.91 -0.09
CA GLN A 123 8.38 -15.53 -1.08
C GLN A 123 9.03 -16.81 -1.57
N PRO A 124 8.40 -18.00 -1.40
CA PRO A 124 8.90 -19.24 -1.95
C PRO A 124 9.01 -19.17 -3.47
N THR A 125 10.09 -19.75 -4.00
CA THR A 125 10.29 -19.87 -5.44
C THR A 125 9.75 -21.21 -5.94
N SER A 126 9.28 -21.24 -7.19
CA SER A 126 8.75 -22.45 -7.80
C SER A 126 9.80 -23.16 -8.64
N ILE A 127 10.56 -22.43 -9.44
CA ILE A 127 11.53 -23.00 -10.39
C ILE A 127 12.96 -22.77 -9.91
N MET A 128 13.26 -21.62 -9.31
CA MET A 128 14.59 -21.34 -8.77
C MET A 128 14.99 -22.30 -7.63
N GLN A 129 14.04 -22.92 -6.93
CA GLN A 129 14.36 -23.96 -5.93
C GLN A 129 15.13 -25.15 -6.53
N MET A 130 14.95 -25.43 -7.83
CA MET A 130 15.72 -26.48 -8.52
C MET A 130 17.20 -26.13 -8.65
N THR A 131 17.54 -24.85 -8.61
CA THR A 131 18.93 -24.33 -8.61
C THR A 131 19.48 -24.10 -7.19
N GLY A 132 18.68 -24.43 -6.15
CA GLY A 132 19.07 -24.29 -4.74
C GLY A 132 18.51 -23.04 -4.04
N THR A 133 17.90 -22.11 -4.77
CA THR A 133 17.27 -20.91 -4.19
C THR A 133 15.82 -21.20 -3.83
N LYS A 134 15.54 -21.47 -2.56
CA LYS A 134 14.22 -21.89 -2.09
C LYS A 134 13.24 -20.72 -1.92
N GLU A 135 13.73 -19.53 -1.60
CA GLU A 135 12.93 -18.35 -1.33
C GLU A 135 13.67 -17.07 -1.73
N LEU A 136 12.93 -16.03 -2.03
CA LEU A 136 13.44 -14.70 -2.29
C LEU A 136 12.92 -13.74 -1.22
N ASN A 137 13.87 -13.10 -0.52
CA ASN A 137 13.57 -12.16 0.55
C ASN A 137 13.36 -10.76 -0.01
N PHE A 138 12.37 -10.06 0.53
CA PHE A 138 12.13 -8.65 0.23
C PHE A 138 11.70 -7.89 1.48
N SER A 139 11.77 -6.57 1.43
CA SER A 139 11.24 -5.72 2.49
C SER A 139 10.36 -4.65 1.88
N VAL A 140 9.33 -4.26 2.63
CA VAL A 140 8.47 -3.13 2.33
C VAL A 140 8.45 -2.19 3.52
N THR A 141 8.30 -0.90 3.23
CA THR A 141 8.21 0.16 4.24
C THR A 141 7.06 1.07 3.84
N SER A 142 6.25 1.44 4.82
CA SER A 142 5.19 2.42 4.67
C SER A 142 5.32 3.49 5.74
N ALA A 143 4.98 4.72 5.41
CA ALA A 143 4.99 5.82 6.35
C ALA A 143 3.76 6.70 6.16
N SER A 144 3.27 7.27 7.25
CA SER A 144 2.18 8.24 7.26
C SER A 144 2.45 9.29 8.32
N THR A 145 2.13 10.54 7.99
CA THR A 145 2.10 11.64 8.95
C THR A 145 0.70 11.73 9.54
N TYR A 146 0.58 11.80 10.86
CA TYR A 146 -0.71 11.80 11.56
C TYR A 146 -1.14 13.17 12.11
N GLY A 147 -0.37 14.21 11.87
CA GLY A 147 -0.70 15.56 12.26
C GLY A 147 -1.85 16.14 11.45
N ILE A 148 -2.76 16.85 12.12
CA ILE A 148 -3.73 17.72 11.44
C ILE A 148 -2.94 18.93 10.95
N GLY A 149 -2.80 19.10 9.64
CA GLY A 149 -2.21 20.29 9.05
C GLY A 149 -3.01 21.52 9.49
N LYS A 150 -2.33 22.67 9.64
CA LYS A 150 -3.03 23.94 9.87
C LYS A 150 -3.93 24.20 8.67
N VAL A 151 -5.21 24.36 8.92
CA VAL A 151 -6.22 24.66 7.88
C VAL A 151 -6.76 26.06 8.16
N ASP A 152 -6.60 26.94 7.19
CA ASP A 152 -7.21 28.25 7.23
C ASP A 152 -8.58 28.17 6.53
N ILE A 153 -9.65 28.42 7.26
CA ILE A 153 -11.03 28.36 6.76
C ILE A 153 -11.64 29.76 6.78
N ALA A 154 -12.11 30.21 5.63
CA ALA A 154 -12.87 31.47 5.52
C ALA A 154 -14.33 31.14 5.25
N PHE A 155 -15.22 31.60 6.12
CA PHE A 155 -16.66 31.53 5.92
C PHE A 155 -17.17 32.86 5.38
N VAL A 156 -17.88 32.83 4.27
CA VAL A 156 -18.55 34.00 3.69
C VAL A 156 -20.05 33.78 3.73
N PHE A 157 -20.76 34.63 4.46
CA PHE A 157 -22.22 34.54 4.60
C PHE A 157 -22.92 35.68 3.84
N ASP A 158 -23.96 35.32 3.07
CA ASP A 158 -24.87 36.30 2.48
C ASP A 158 -25.85 36.78 3.53
N ILE A 159 -25.78 38.08 3.82
CA ILE A 159 -26.68 38.77 4.78
C ILE A 159 -27.55 39.83 4.09
N SER A 160 -27.84 39.65 2.79
CA SER A 160 -28.74 40.56 2.04
C SER A 160 -30.13 40.60 2.65
N GLY A 161 -30.89 41.64 2.33
CA GLY A 161 -32.24 41.87 2.90
C GLY A 161 -33.21 40.69 2.65
N SER A 162 -32.98 39.85 1.62
CA SER A 162 -33.76 38.64 1.34
C SER A 162 -33.56 37.53 2.36
N MET A 163 -32.52 37.63 3.21
CA MET A 163 -32.20 36.68 4.28
C MET A 163 -32.85 37.03 5.62
N GLY A 164 -33.72 38.04 5.67
CA GLY A 164 -34.40 38.45 6.90
C GLY A 164 -35.29 37.37 7.54
N GLY A 165 -35.54 37.48 8.85
CA GLY A 165 -36.41 36.57 9.59
C GLY A 165 -35.80 35.22 9.92
N THR A 166 -36.56 34.13 9.72
CA THR A 166 -36.17 32.75 10.09
C THR A 166 -34.95 32.26 9.36
N LYS A 167 -34.68 32.76 8.16
CA LYS A 167 -33.48 32.36 7.38
C LYS A 167 -32.22 32.87 8.07
N MET A 168 -32.21 34.08 8.58
CA MET A 168 -31.06 34.63 9.29
C MET A 168 -30.80 33.91 10.62
N SER A 169 -31.85 33.52 11.34
CA SER A 169 -31.66 32.72 12.58
C SER A 169 -31.12 31.36 12.30
N ALA A 170 -31.58 30.71 11.23
CA ALA A 170 -31.03 29.41 10.81
C ALA A 170 -29.55 29.50 10.37
N LEU A 171 -29.19 30.57 9.63
CA LEU A 171 -27.81 30.85 9.22
C LEU A 171 -26.89 31.04 10.43
N LYS A 172 -27.30 31.81 11.42
CA LYS A 172 -26.56 32.02 12.66
C LYS A 172 -26.33 30.70 13.42
N SER A 173 -27.38 29.89 13.56
CA SER A 173 -27.28 28.58 14.22
C SER A 173 -26.35 27.62 13.47
N ALA A 174 -26.40 27.58 12.14
CA ALA A 174 -25.50 26.78 11.32
C ALA A 174 -24.05 27.28 11.45
N ALA A 175 -23.81 28.57 11.45
CA ALA A 175 -22.48 29.16 11.65
C ALA A 175 -21.90 28.80 13.03
N ASP A 176 -22.69 28.93 14.09
CA ASP A 176 -22.27 28.54 15.45
C ASP A 176 -21.93 27.04 15.54
N THR A 177 -22.74 26.21 14.93
CA THR A 177 -22.47 24.76 14.88
C THR A 177 -21.18 24.48 14.14
N ALA A 178 -20.97 25.06 12.96
CA ALA A 178 -19.75 24.89 12.18
C ALA A 178 -18.49 25.34 12.96
N ILE A 179 -18.56 26.49 13.62
CA ILE A 179 -17.46 27.03 14.44
C ILE A 179 -17.17 26.09 15.61
N ASN A 180 -18.18 25.57 16.30
CA ASN A 180 -18.02 24.69 17.44
C ASN A 180 -17.37 23.37 17.06
N VAL A 181 -17.66 22.87 15.85
CA VAL A 181 -17.06 21.61 15.33
C VAL A 181 -15.62 21.84 14.86
N LEU A 182 -15.36 22.92 14.15
CA LEU A 182 -14.06 23.18 13.52
C LEU A 182 -13.03 23.80 14.48
N VAL A 183 -13.49 24.59 15.43
CA VAL A 183 -12.65 25.27 16.42
C VAL A 183 -13.23 25.02 17.82
N PRO A 184 -12.99 23.82 18.38
CA PRO A 184 -13.41 23.53 19.73
C PRO A 184 -12.75 24.51 20.71
N ALA A 185 -13.51 24.95 21.73
CA ALA A 185 -12.99 25.79 22.78
C ALA A 185 -11.93 25.08 23.60
N ASP A 186 -10.88 25.79 24.03
CA ASP A 186 -9.93 25.29 25.03
C ASP A 186 -10.62 25.16 26.40
N ASP A 187 -9.93 24.57 27.37
CA ASP A 187 -10.45 24.36 28.74
C ASP A 187 -10.86 25.66 29.47
N GLY A 188 -10.45 26.81 28.96
CA GLY A 188 -10.84 28.11 29.43
C GLY A 188 -11.98 28.77 28.63
N GLY A 189 -12.62 28.05 27.73
CA GLY A 189 -13.69 28.57 26.85
C GLY A 189 -13.22 29.56 25.77
N ARG A 190 -11.88 29.65 25.60
CA ARG A 190 -11.28 30.56 24.61
C ARG A 190 -11.01 29.79 23.32
N ARG A 191 -11.52 30.29 22.20
CA ARG A 191 -11.29 29.73 20.88
C ARG A 191 -10.03 30.33 20.27
N ARG A 192 -8.99 29.49 20.06
CA ARG A 192 -7.74 29.94 19.48
C ARG A 192 -7.91 30.15 17.97
N GLY A 193 -7.46 31.31 17.51
CA GLY A 193 -7.40 31.58 16.07
C GLY A 193 -8.72 32.10 15.46
N LEU A 194 -9.72 32.43 16.26
CA LEU A 194 -10.96 33.06 15.75
C LEU A 194 -10.76 34.56 15.63
N PHE A 195 -10.73 35.08 14.41
CA PHE A 195 -10.73 36.53 14.13
C PHE A 195 -12.05 36.90 13.50
N LEU A 196 -12.82 37.72 14.18
CA LEU A 196 -14.04 38.36 13.64
C LEU A 196 -13.65 39.70 13.03
N GLN A 197 -13.55 39.74 11.72
CA GLN A 197 -13.36 41.05 11.03
C GLN A 197 -14.70 41.54 10.50
N GLY A 198 -15.33 42.40 11.26
CA GLY A 198 -16.52 43.11 10.83
C GLY A 198 -16.13 44.45 10.18
N ASN A 199 -16.37 44.63 8.89
CA ASN A 199 -16.29 45.93 8.26
C ASN A 199 -17.67 46.58 8.34
N ARG A 200 -17.79 47.64 9.12
CA ARG A 200 -19.01 48.48 9.17
C ARG A 200 -19.05 49.36 7.93
N THR A 201 -19.57 48.85 6.84
CA THR A 201 -20.05 49.70 5.74
C THR A 201 -21.49 49.32 5.49
N ILE A 202 -22.38 50.27 5.82
CA ILE A 202 -23.81 50.20 5.71
C ILE A 202 -24.16 50.30 4.22
N ALA A 203 -24.31 49.18 3.53
CA ALA A 203 -25.12 48.95 2.33
C ALA A 203 -25.07 47.52 1.81
N ASN A 204 -23.95 46.78 1.90
CA ASN A 204 -23.83 45.36 1.54
C ASN A 204 -22.78 44.71 2.44
N SER A 205 -23.19 44.30 3.63
CA SER A 205 -22.25 43.78 4.62
C SER A 205 -21.98 42.27 4.43
N HIS A 206 -20.82 42.00 3.93
CA HIS A 206 -20.25 40.64 4.00
C HIS A 206 -19.50 40.51 5.33
N ILE A 207 -19.87 39.52 6.14
CA ILE A 207 -19.07 39.14 7.32
C ILE A 207 -18.06 38.09 6.87
N HIS A 208 -16.80 38.45 6.90
CA HIS A 208 -15.71 37.48 6.71
C HIS A 208 -15.28 36.96 8.07
N LEU A 209 -15.46 35.68 8.29
CA LEU A 209 -14.90 34.98 9.46
C LEU A 209 -13.62 34.27 9.00
N LEU A 210 -12.49 34.75 9.44
CA LEU A 210 -11.21 34.13 9.16
C LEU A 210 -10.81 33.32 10.40
N VAL A 211 -10.72 32.01 10.25
CA VAL A 211 -10.20 31.08 11.28
C VAL A 211 -8.78 30.72 10.87
N ARG A 212 -7.80 30.95 11.73
CA ARG A 212 -6.38 30.67 11.47
C ARG A 212 -5.86 29.54 12.35
#